data_9ddb6d00f6c9bad7c0049dacd42577c2
#
_entry.id   9ddb6d00f6c9bad7c0049dacd42577c2
#
_cell.length_a   1.000
_cell.length_b   1.000
_cell.length_c   1.000
_cell.angle_alpha   90.00
_cell.angle_beta   90.00
_cell.angle_gamma   90.00
#
_symmetry.space_group_name_H-M   'P 1'
#
loop_
_entity.id
_entity.type
_entity.pdbx_description
1 polymer ?
#
loop_
_entity_poly.entity_id
_entity_poly.type
_entity_poly.pdbx_seq_one_letter_code
_entity_poly.pdbx_strand_id
1 'polypeptide(L)'
;EHVVLLMLENRSFDSYFGTFKGARGYGDRFAVPMPNGRNAFYQTDEDGNTLIPYHLDETKGNAQRAGSTPHTWPDAQAAWDHGRMNAWPVAKRPLSMGYYEANEVEFQHALADAFTLCDAYHCSMHTGTIPNRLYYWSGTCGPGGVNPADGSDVTVAALVNEFNGGNDVGPSTEGWTWTT
;
A
#
# COMPACT_ATOMS: atom_id res chain seq x y z
N GLU A 1 -17.76 12.43 -23.32
CA GLU A 1 -17.13 11.26 -22.67
C GLU A 1 -16.87 11.58 -21.22
N HIS A 2 -17.02 10.59 -20.37
CA HIS A 2 -16.77 10.72 -18.94
C HIS A 2 -15.73 9.69 -18.53
N VAL A 3 -14.81 10.08 -17.64
CA VAL A 3 -13.84 9.19 -17.00
C VAL A 3 -14.22 9.11 -15.53
N VAL A 4 -14.42 7.89 -15.04
CA VAL A 4 -14.69 7.63 -13.63
C VAL A 4 -13.46 6.97 -13.02
N LEU A 5 -12.91 7.58 -11.96
CA LEU A 5 -11.76 7.09 -11.24
C LEU A 5 -12.22 6.68 -9.84
N LEU A 6 -12.02 5.42 -9.49
CA LEU A 6 -12.36 4.88 -8.18
C LEU A 6 -11.07 4.42 -7.49
N MET A 7 -10.69 5.12 -6.43
CA MET A 7 -9.54 4.76 -5.60
C MET A 7 -10.02 4.01 -4.37
N LEU A 8 -9.80 2.71 -4.35
CA LEU A 8 -9.99 1.85 -3.18
C LEU A 8 -8.66 1.67 -2.43
N GLU A 9 -8.74 1.36 -1.16
CA GLU A 9 -7.60 1.19 -0.26
C GLU A 9 -7.98 0.24 0.87
N ASN A 10 -7.21 -0.11 1.58
CA ASN A 10 -5.99 -0.38 2.30
C ASN A 10 -5.58 -1.84 2.09
N ARG A 11 -5.37 -2.28 0.88
CA ARG A 11 -4.85 -3.62 0.58
C ARG A 11 -3.77 -3.51 -0.49
N SER A 12 -2.71 -4.28 -0.32
CA SER A 12 -1.65 -4.39 -1.31
C SER A 12 -2.15 -5.15 -2.55
N PHE A 13 -1.43 -5.01 -3.64
CA PHE A 13 -1.67 -5.78 -4.86
C PHE A 13 -1.68 -7.29 -4.55
N ASP A 14 -0.68 -7.79 -3.87
CA ASP A 14 -0.55 -9.22 -3.55
C ASP A 14 -1.63 -9.73 -2.60
N SER A 15 -2.25 -8.88 -1.78
CA SER A 15 -3.40 -9.29 -0.97
C SER A 15 -4.59 -9.74 -1.82
N TYR A 16 -4.79 -9.17 -3.00
CA TYR A 16 -5.91 -9.49 -3.90
C TYR A 16 -5.48 -10.33 -5.10
N PHE A 17 -4.32 -10.06 -5.65
CA PHE A 17 -3.87 -10.62 -6.92
C PHE A 17 -2.57 -11.41 -6.83
N GLY A 18 -2.05 -11.64 -5.62
CA GLY A 18 -0.81 -12.39 -5.41
C GLY A 18 -0.84 -13.81 -5.97
N THR A 19 -2.02 -14.42 -5.99
CA THR A 19 -2.27 -15.76 -6.57
C THR A 19 -2.88 -15.71 -7.97
N PHE A 20 -3.17 -14.51 -8.50
CA PHE A 20 -3.83 -14.37 -9.81
C PHE A 20 -2.93 -14.87 -10.93
N LYS A 21 -3.47 -15.77 -11.76
CA LYS A 21 -2.70 -16.42 -12.80
C LYS A 21 -2.25 -15.43 -13.88
N GLY A 22 -0.95 -15.36 -14.09
CA GLY A 22 -0.35 -14.49 -15.10
C GLY A 22 0.06 -13.12 -14.62
N ALA A 23 -0.35 -12.72 -13.42
CA ALA A 23 0.10 -11.48 -12.79
C ALA A 23 1.47 -11.65 -12.11
N ARG A 24 2.18 -10.54 -11.88
CA ARG A 24 3.41 -10.48 -11.11
C ARG A 24 3.10 -10.52 -9.61
N GLY A 25 2.67 -11.67 -9.15
CA GLY A 25 2.40 -11.97 -7.75
C GLY A 25 3.37 -13.01 -7.22
N TYR A 26 2.89 -13.95 -6.39
CA TYR A 26 3.73 -14.98 -5.76
C TYR A 26 4.35 -15.97 -6.75
N GLY A 27 3.84 -16.03 -7.97
CA GLY A 27 4.41 -16.80 -9.08
C GLY A 27 5.44 -16.03 -9.92
N ASP A 28 5.79 -14.80 -9.57
CA ASP A 28 6.76 -14.00 -10.32
C ASP A 28 8.14 -14.67 -10.30
N ARG A 29 8.67 -14.94 -11.50
CA ARG A 29 10.01 -15.55 -11.68
C ARG A 29 11.14 -14.59 -11.32
N PHE A 30 10.86 -13.31 -11.26
CA PHE A 30 11.81 -12.22 -11.02
C PHE A 30 11.57 -11.52 -9.67
N ALA A 31 11.00 -12.24 -8.71
CA ALA A 31 10.85 -11.73 -7.36
C ALA A 31 12.19 -11.24 -6.79
N VAL A 32 12.14 -10.13 -6.04
CA VAL A 32 13.34 -9.48 -5.48
C VAL A 32 14.18 -10.50 -4.70
N PRO A 33 15.47 -10.67 -5.06
CA PRO A 33 16.34 -11.58 -4.33
C PRO A 33 16.73 -11.02 -2.97
N MET A 34 16.79 -11.88 -1.98
CA MET A 34 17.17 -11.55 -0.62
C MET A 34 18.62 -11.98 -0.32
N PRO A 35 19.33 -11.32 0.62
CA PRO A 35 20.69 -11.70 1.00
C PRO A 35 20.83 -13.14 1.50
N ASN A 36 19.76 -13.73 2.01
CA ASN A 36 19.72 -15.12 2.49
C ASN A 36 19.57 -16.16 1.35
N GLY A 37 19.64 -15.75 0.09
CA GLY A 37 19.49 -16.62 -1.08
C GLY A 37 18.06 -17.00 -1.43
N ARG A 38 17.08 -16.47 -0.71
CA ARG A 38 15.62 -16.61 -1.01
C ARG A 38 15.12 -15.36 -1.72
N ASN A 39 13.84 -15.31 -2.02
CA ASN A 39 13.20 -14.10 -2.56
C ASN A 39 12.40 -13.34 -1.47
N ALA A 40 11.88 -12.17 -1.81
CA ALA A 40 11.16 -11.27 -0.92
C ALA A 40 9.88 -11.85 -0.30
N PHE A 41 9.37 -12.98 -0.78
CA PHE A 41 8.24 -13.66 -0.16
C PHE A 41 8.61 -14.50 1.08
N TYR A 42 9.91 -14.64 1.38
CA TYR A 42 10.41 -15.29 2.60
C TYR A 42 10.89 -14.23 3.59
N GLN A 43 9.95 -13.67 4.32
CA GLN A 43 10.20 -12.62 5.30
C GLN A 43 10.60 -13.20 6.65
N THR A 44 11.09 -12.35 7.53
CA THR A 44 11.39 -12.70 8.92
C THR A 44 10.49 -11.90 9.84
N ASP A 45 9.84 -12.57 10.80
CA ASP A 45 9.02 -11.93 11.83
C ASP A 45 9.86 -11.37 12.99
N GLU A 46 9.19 -10.78 13.99
CA GLU A 46 9.86 -10.20 15.18
C GLU A 46 10.62 -11.24 16.02
N ASP A 47 10.20 -12.50 15.99
CA ASP A 47 10.81 -13.61 16.71
C ASP A 47 11.97 -14.28 15.93
N GLY A 48 12.24 -13.82 14.71
CA GLY A 48 13.27 -14.37 13.83
C GLY A 48 12.82 -15.59 13.02
N ASN A 49 11.52 -15.95 13.05
CA ASN A 49 10.99 -17.05 12.26
C ASN A 49 10.73 -16.62 10.82
N THR A 50 10.83 -17.58 9.90
CA THR A 50 10.44 -17.32 8.51
C THR A 50 8.93 -17.28 8.38
N LEU A 51 8.41 -16.17 7.88
CA LEU A 51 7.01 -15.97 7.52
C LEU A 51 6.89 -15.90 5.99
N ILE A 52 6.05 -16.75 5.43
CA ILE A 52 5.71 -16.73 4.00
C ILE A 52 4.29 -16.20 3.81
N PRO A 53 3.87 -15.81 2.59
CA PRO A 53 2.49 -15.46 2.33
C PRO A 53 1.53 -16.56 2.78
N TYR A 54 0.42 -16.18 3.41
CA TYR A 54 -0.58 -17.10 3.93
C TYR A 54 -2.00 -16.70 3.57
N HIS A 55 -2.84 -17.69 3.36
CA HIS A 55 -4.23 -17.50 2.96
C HIS A 55 -5.09 -16.95 4.11
N LEU A 56 -5.78 -15.86 3.86
CA LEU A 56 -6.81 -15.29 4.72
C LEU A 56 -8.15 -15.99 4.42
N ASP A 57 -8.28 -17.20 4.92
CA ASP A 57 -9.38 -18.10 4.64
C ASP A 57 -10.64 -17.73 5.45
N GLU A 58 -11.68 -17.27 4.77
CA GLU A 58 -12.94 -16.85 5.40
C GLU A 58 -13.69 -18.02 6.06
N THR A 59 -13.42 -19.26 5.65
CA THR A 59 -14.04 -20.44 6.26
C THR A 59 -13.46 -20.79 7.62
N LYS A 60 -12.25 -20.29 7.93
CA LYS A 60 -11.54 -20.52 9.20
C LYS A 60 -11.64 -19.35 10.17
N GLY A 61 -12.20 -18.25 9.73
CA GLY A 61 -12.32 -17.04 10.56
C GLY A 61 -12.94 -15.88 9.80
N ASN A 62 -12.97 -14.70 10.42
CA ASN A 62 -13.51 -13.52 9.78
C ASN A 62 -12.42 -12.79 8.97
N ALA A 63 -11.94 -13.40 7.91
CA ALA A 63 -10.86 -12.88 7.08
C ALA A 63 -11.22 -11.56 6.38
N GLN A 64 -12.50 -11.35 6.07
CA GLN A 64 -12.97 -10.08 5.47
C GLN A 64 -12.83 -8.88 6.43
N ARG A 65 -12.78 -9.12 7.74
CA ARG A 65 -12.53 -8.13 8.77
C ARG A 65 -11.09 -8.17 9.28
N ALA A 66 -10.16 -8.56 8.45
CA ALA A 66 -8.75 -8.50 8.77
C ALA A 66 -8.36 -7.08 9.24
N GLY A 67 -7.55 -7.02 10.28
CA GLY A 67 -7.12 -5.77 10.88
C GLY A 67 -6.33 -4.89 9.92
N SER A 68 -6.02 -3.67 10.34
CA SER A 68 -5.18 -2.75 9.59
C SER A 68 -3.70 -3.04 9.81
N THR A 69 -2.90 -2.80 8.78
CA THR A 69 -1.45 -2.68 8.89
C THR A 69 -1.05 -1.20 9.07
N PRO A 70 0.10 -0.87 9.68
CA PRO A 70 0.63 0.49 9.65
C PRO A 70 0.81 0.98 8.20
N HIS A 71 0.49 2.24 7.94
CA HIS A 71 0.56 2.83 6.60
C HIS A 71 1.03 4.30 6.65
N THR A 72 2.04 4.55 7.46
CA THR A 72 2.71 5.83 7.58
C THR A 72 4.05 5.84 6.86
N TRP A 73 4.68 7.00 6.73
CA TRP A 73 6.00 7.11 6.12
C TRP A 73 7.08 6.28 6.84
N PRO A 74 7.24 6.35 8.18
CA PRO A 74 8.30 5.62 8.86
C PRO A 74 8.21 4.10 8.65
N ASP A 75 7.02 3.53 8.78
CA ASP A 75 6.84 2.09 8.62
C ASP A 75 6.98 1.65 7.16
N ALA A 76 6.59 2.49 6.20
CA ALA A 76 6.79 2.21 4.78
C ALA A 76 8.28 2.20 4.41
N GLN A 77 9.06 3.16 4.93
CA GLN A 77 10.51 3.18 4.72
C GLN A 77 11.21 1.99 5.40
N ALA A 78 10.76 1.62 6.60
CA ALA A 78 11.28 0.45 7.31
C ALA A 78 11.00 -0.85 6.53
N ALA A 79 9.79 -1.03 6.00
CA ALA A 79 9.45 -2.20 5.20
C ALA A 79 10.23 -2.27 3.89
N TRP A 80 10.41 -1.13 3.23
CA TRP A 80 11.17 -1.01 1.99
C TRP A 80 12.67 -1.29 2.18
N ASP A 81 13.24 -0.93 3.32
CA ASP A 81 14.65 -1.16 3.69
C ASP A 81 15.62 -0.90 2.53
N HIS A 82 15.64 0.32 2.02
CA HIS A 82 16.51 0.72 0.91
C HIS A 82 16.39 -0.17 -0.35
N GLY A 83 15.21 -0.68 -0.64
CA GLY A 83 14.94 -1.55 -1.79
C GLY A 83 15.10 -3.05 -1.52
N ARG A 84 15.51 -3.44 -0.31
CA ARG A 84 15.63 -4.86 0.04
C ARG A 84 14.30 -5.57 0.23
N MET A 85 13.24 -4.83 0.59
CA MET A 85 11.88 -5.34 0.78
C MET A 85 11.77 -6.47 1.81
N ASN A 86 12.58 -6.43 2.87
CA ASN A 86 12.83 -7.57 3.76
C ASN A 86 12.32 -7.40 5.20
N ALA A 87 11.55 -6.35 5.49
CA ALA A 87 11.09 -6.06 6.84
C ALA A 87 9.56 -5.88 6.94
N TRP A 88 8.81 -6.49 6.02
CA TRP A 88 7.35 -6.32 5.97
C TRP A 88 6.63 -6.79 7.23
N PRO A 89 6.84 -8.01 7.78
CA PRO A 89 6.14 -8.45 8.98
C PRO A 89 6.45 -7.59 10.20
N VAL A 90 7.71 -7.15 10.34
CA VAL A 90 8.15 -6.31 11.46
C VAL A 90 7.59 -4.90 11.36
N ALA A 91 7.74 -4.26 10.19
CA ALA A 91 7.30 -2.88 10.00
C ALA A 91 5.79 -2.74 9.81
N LYS A 92 5.16 -3.73 9.17
CA LYS A 92 3.75 -3.68 8.72
C LYS A 92 2.86 -4.73 9.42
N ARG A 93 3.37 -5.44 10.42
CA ARG A 93 2.75 -6.61 11.09
C ARG A 93 2.65 -7.85 10.18
N PRO A 94 2.52 -9.04 10.76
CA PRO A 94 2.37 -10.31 10.01
C PRO A 94 1.25 -10.29 8.97
N LEU A 95 0.18 -9.52 9.21
CA LEU A 95 -0.94 -9.38 8.27
C LEU A 95 -0.53 -8.85 6.88
N SER A 96 0.62 -8.18 6.77
CA SER A 96 1.18 -7.76 5.48
C SER A 96 1.48 -8.91 4.51
N MET A 97 1.60 -10.13 5.04
CA MET A 97 1.83 -11.36 4.26
C MET A 97 0.53 -12.14 3.96
N GLY A 98 -0.62 -11.62 4.40
CA GLY A 98 -1.92 -12.24 4.18
C GLY A 98 -2.47 -11.95 2.78
N TYR A 99 -3.03 -12.96 2.13
CA TYR A 99 -3.67 -12.83 0.82
C TYR A 99 -5.05 -13.51 0.78
N TYR A 100 -5.87 -13.08 -0.15
CA TYR A 100 -7.15 -13.68 -0.49
C TYR A 100 -7.03 -14.51 -1.77
N GLU A 101 -7.87 -15.51 -1.91
CA GLU A 101 -8.05 -16.25 -3.15
C GLU A 101 -9.28 -15.72 -3.92
N ALA A 102 -9.53 -16.29 -5.10
CA ALA A 102 -10.59 -15.80 -5.98
C ALA A 102 -12.00 -15.85 -5.35
N ASN A 103 -12.26 -16.80 -4.47
CA ASN A 103 -13.54 -16.95 -3.78
C ASN A 103 -13.85 -15.87 -2.75
N GLU A 104 -12.81 -15.23 -2.17
CA GLU A 104 -13.00 -14.13 -1.23
C GLU A 104 -13.11 -12.76 -1.95
N VAL A 105 -12.54 -12.65 -3.15
CA VAL A 105 -12.47 -11.40 -3.92
C VAL A 105 -12.95 -11.59 -5.36
N GLU A 106 -14.06 -12.29 -5.52
CA GLU A 106 -14.62 -12.68 -6.82
C GLU A 106 -14.80 -11.51 -7.79
N PHE A 107 -15.31 -10.38 -7.29
CA PHE A 107 -15.57 -9.22 -8.14
C PHE A 107 -14.27 -8.63 -8.70
N GLN A 108 -13.24 -8.50 -7.89
CA GLN A 108 -11.94 -7.97 -8.30
C GLN A 108 -11.27 -8.89 -9.31
N HIS A 109 -11.34 -10.20 -9.10
CA HIS A 109 -10.82 -11.20 -10.04
C HIS A 109 -11.58 -11.19 -11.35
N ALA A 110 -12.92 -11.09 -11.33
CA ALA A 110 -13.74 -10.99 -12.53
C ALA A 110 -13.41 -9.71 -13.35
N LEU A 111 -13.15 -8.59 -12.68
CA LEU A 111 -12.69 -7.38 -13.36
C LEU A 111 -11.30 -7.55 -13.98
N ALA A 112 -10.39 -8.20 -13.26
CA ALA A 112 -9.03 -8.46 -13.76
C ALA A 112 -9.03 -9.40 -14.97
N ASP A 113 -9.91 -10.39 -14.99
CA ASP A 113 -10.09 -11.29 -16.13
C ASP A 113 -10.73 -10.61 -17.35
N ALA A 114 -11.67 -9.69 -17.11
CA ALA A 114 -12.42 -9.03 -18.17
C ALA A 114 -11.70 -7.81 -18.77
N PHE A 115 -10.81 -7.18 -18.03
CA PHE A 115 -10.16 -5.92 -18.39
C PHE A 115 -8.64 -5.99 -18.23
N THR A 116 -7.99 -4.83 -18.13
CA THR A 116 -6.54 -4.74 -17.94
C THR A 116 -6.19 -4.68 -16.46
N LEU A 117 -5.39 -5.63 -15.97
CA LEU A 117 -4.77 -5.59 -14.66
C LEU A 117 -3.35 -5.04 -14.77
N CYS A 118 -3.09 -3.91 -14.10
CA CYS A 118 -1.77 -3.30 -14.04
C CYS A 118 -0.98 -3.87 -12.86
N ASP A 119 -0.14 -4.85 -13.08
CA ASP A 119 0.62 -5.57 -12.04
C ASP A 119 2.00 -4.97 -11.72
N ALA A 120 2.32 -3.84 -12.34
CA ALA A 120 3.51 -3.04 -12.06
C ALA A 120 3.17 -1.56 -11.84
N TYR A 121 1.97 -1.28 -11.35
CA TYR A 121 1.57 0.05 -10.95
C TYR A 121 2.08 0.37 -9.53
N HIS A 122 2.87 1.43 -9.41
CA HIS A 122 3.48 1.83 -8.15
C HIS A 122 2.79 3.06 -7.56
N CYS A 123 2.76 3.17 -6.23
CA CYS A 123 2.31 4.37 -5.56
C CYS A 123 3.23 5.56 -5.85
N SER A 124 2.71 6.76 -5.75
CA SER A 124 3.49 7.98 -5.96
C SER A 124 4.47 8.25 -4.82
N MET A 125 4.11 7.86 -3.60
CA MET A 125 4.94 7.94 -2.40
C MET A 125 4.80 6.69 -1.55
N HIS A 126 5.91 6.24 -0.94
CA HIS A 126 5.92 5.16 0.05
C HIS A 126 5.41 5.65 1.41
N THR A 127 4.12 5.97 1.49
CA THR A 127 3.45 6.45 2.70
C THR A 127 1.95 6.16 2.62
N GLY A 128 1.18 6.77 3.50
CA GLY A 128 -0.24 6.53 3.64
C GLY A 128 -1.13 7.15 2.58
N THR A 129 -2.39 7.17 2.88
CA THR A 129 -3.50 7.52 2.01
C THR A 129 -3.42 8.94 1.47
N ILE A 130 -3.27 9.93 2.36
CA ILE A 130 -3.49 11.33 1.98
C ILE A 130 -2.45 11.84 0.99
N PRO A 131 -1.14 11.66 1.17
CA PRO A 131 -0.16 12.06 0.15
C PRO A 131 -0.42 11.40 -1.21
N ASN A 132 -0.79 10.11 -1.22
CA ASN A 132 -1.10 9.41 -2.47
C ASN A 132 -2.40 9.90 -3.12
N ARG A 133 -3.42 10.28 -2.35
CA ARG A 133 -4.62 10.92 -2.88
C ARG A 133 -4.33 12.31 -3.43
N LEU A 134 -3.46 13.09 -2.80
CA LEU A 134 -3.03 14.38 -3.33
C LEU A 134 -2.35 14.21 -4.70
N TYR A 135 -1.43 13.26 -4.83
CA TYR A 135 -0.84 12.93 -6.14
C TYR A 135 -1.89 12.51 -7.17
N TYR A 136 -2.84 11.70 -6.75
CA TYR A 136 -3.91 11.25 -7.63
C TYR A 136 -4.79 12.38 -8.15
N TRP A 137 -5.10 13.38 -7.32
CA TRP A 137 -5.95 14.52 -7.69
C TRP A 137 -5.21 15.62 -8.45
N SER A 138 -3.95 15.89 -8.07
CA SER A 138 -3.24 17.09 -8.52
C SER A 138 -1.86 16.83 -9.15
N GLY A 139 -1.40 15.57 -9.17
CA GLY A 139 -0.05 15.23 -9.65
C GLY A 139 1.07 15.62 -8.69
N THR A 140 0.76 16.12 -7.52
CA THR A 140 1.74 16.54 -6.50
C THR A 140 1.15 16.41 -5.10
N CYS A 141 2.00 16.25 -4.08
CA CYS A 141 1.60 16.40 -2.68
C CYS A 141 1.95 17.79 -2.10
N GLY A 142 2.22 18.78 -2.98
CA GLY A 142 2.46 20.16 -2.59
C GLY A 142 3.86 20.49 -2.05
N PRO A 143 4.94 19.74 -2.33
CA PRO A 143 6.25 20.12 -1.84
C PRO A 143 6.66 21.47 -2.44
N GLY A 144 7.11 22.39 -1.60
CA GLY A 144 7.49 23.74 -2.03
C GLY A 144 6.34 24.71 -2.21
N GLY A 145 5.11 24.33 -1.82
CA GLY A 145 3.98 25.25 -1.71
C GLY A 145 3.96 26.01 -0.39
N VAL A 146 3.08 26.98 -0.28
CA VAL A 146 2.84 27.74 0.95
C VAL A 146 1.52 27.25 1.55
N ASN A 147 1.53 26.94 2.84
CA ASN A 147 0.31 26.62 3.58
C ASN A 147 -0.62 27.86 3.59
N PRO A 148 -1.81 27.79 2.98
CA PRO A 148 -2.68 28.96 2.91
C PRO A 148 -3.24 29.39 4.27
N ALA A 149 -3.18 28.53 5.29
CA ALA A 149 -3.70 28.85 6.61
C ALA A 149 -2.76 29.74 7.44
N ASP A 150 -1.45 29.58 7.32
CA ASP A 150 -0.45 30.26 8.14
C ASP A 150 0.73 30.86 7.37
N GLY A 151 0.78 30.66 6.06
CA GLY A 151 1.85 31.18 5.20
C GLY A 151 3.19 30.43 5.32
N SER A 152 3.24 29.31 6.05
CA SER A 152 4.45 28.52 6.21
C SER A 152 4.78 27.71 4.95
N ASP A 153 6.07 27.45 4.74
CA ASP A 153 6.50 26.56 3.66
C ASP A 153 6.04 25.12 3.91
N VAL A 154 5.32 24.57 2.95
CA VAL A 154 4.94 23.16 2.97
C VAL A 154 6.11 22.31 2.48
N THR A 155 6.76 21.63 3.39
CA THR A 155 7.82 20.67 3.07
C THR A 155 7.25 19.25 2.97
N VAL A 156 7.91 18.39 2.19
CA VAL A 156 7.56 16.95 2.14
C VAL A 156 7.58 16.34 3.53
N ALA A 157 8.53 16.71 4.36
CA ALA A 157 8.64 16.23 5.74
C ALA A 157 7.45 16.70 6.61
N ALA A 158 6.99 17.94 6.44
CA ALA A 158 5.82 18.45 7.15
C ALA A 158 4.55 17.71 6.74
N LEU A 159 4.31 17.55 5.44
CA LEU A 159 3.19 16.75 4.93
C LEU A 159 3.21 15.32 5.44
N VAL A 160 4.37 14.68 5.40
CA VAL A 160 4.53 13.30 5.88
C VAL A 160 4.29 13.19 7.37
N ASN A 161 4.82 14.10 8.18
CA ASN A 161 4.65 14.09 9.64
C ASN A 161 3.23 14.43 10.05
N GLU A 162 2.61 15.37 9.39
CA GLU A 162 1.24 15.79 9.67
C GLU A 162 0.24 14.67 9.34
N PHE A 163 0.50 13.91 8.29
CA PHE A 163 -0.32 12.78 7.89
C PHE A 163 0.00 11.46 8.59
N ASN A 164 1.10 11.39 9.34
CA ASN A 164 1.45 10.19 10.11
C ASN A 164 0.64 10.02 11.40
N GLY A 165 -0.05 11.03 11.84
CA GLY A 165 -0.72 11.05 13.14
C GLY A 165 -2.15 10.51 13.16
N GLY A 166 -2.73 10.13 12.04
CA GLY A 166 -4.13 9.73 12.07
C GLY A 166 -4.61 9.09 10.80
N ASN A 167 -5.26 7.98 10.96
CA ASN A 167 -6.16 7.38 10.02
C ASN A 167 -7.00 8.45 9.32
N ASP A 168 -6.87 8.61 8.03
CA ASP A 168 -7.81 9.32 7.14
C ASP A 168 -8.32 10.70 7.59
N VAL A 169 -7.95 11.10 8.81
CA VAL A 169 -8.12 12.45 9.30
C VAL A 169 -6.83 13.17 8.90
N GLY A 170 -6.82 13.64 7.68
CA GLY A 170 -5.77 14.58 7.24
C GLY A 170 -5.71 15.77 8.20
N PRO A 171 -4.66 16.56 8.10
CA PRO A 171 -4.69 17.89 8.65
C PRO A 171 -6.00 18.48 8.15
N SER A 172 -6.59 19.34 8.95
CA SER A 172 -7.76 20.05 8.49
C SER A 172 -7.40 20.56 7.09
N THR A 173 -8.09 20.07 6.12
CA THR A 173 -7.99 20.57 4.73
C THR A 173 -8.57 21.98 4.65
N GLU A 174 -8.82 22.56 5.80
CA GLU A 174 -9.19 23.96 5.97
C GLU A 174 -8.06 24.81 5.39
N GLY A 175 -8.30 25.30 4.21
CA GLY A 175 -7.35 26.12 3.48
C GLY A 175 -6.81 25.52 2.18
N TRP A 176 -6.95 24.23 1.92
CA TRP A 176 -6.64 23.67 0.61
C TRP A 176 -7.82 23.90 -0.34
N THR A 177 -7.77 24.97 -1.10
CA THR A 177 -8.71 25.17 -2.20
C THR A 177 -8.17 24.51 -3.46
N TRP A 178 -8.90 23.55 -3.96
CA TRP A 178 -8.68 23.05 -5.30
C TRP A 178 -9.08 24.14 -6.27
N THR A 179 -8.13 24.74 -6.94
CA THR A 179 -8.43 25.58 -8.09
C THR A 179 -8.81 24.67 -9.25
N THR A 180 -10.08 24.66 -9.59
CA THR A 180 -10.59 24.06 -10.83
C THR A 180 -10.08 24.81 -12.04
#